data_8f42d2293f6a99bd40a63e67628e5b26
#
_entry.id   8f42d2293f6a99bd40a63e67628e5b26
#
_cell.length_a   1.000
_cell.length_b   1.000
_cell.length_c   1.000
_cell.angle_alpha   90.00
_cell.angle_beta   90.00
_cell.angle_gamma   90.00
#
_symmetry.space_group_name_H-M   'P 1'
#
loop_
_entity.id
_entity.type
_entity.pdbx_description
1 polymer ?
#
loop_
_entity_poly.entity_id
_entity_poly.type
_entity_poly.pdbx_seq_one_letter_code
_entity_poly.pdbx_strand_id
1 'polypeptide(L)'
;NMVQTTYSLSNRLALSARYRLRLRQQNHTDANSEKTLIDKTEHRARLSLAYTGTHWTAKTQLDGAYTVFPSNIKDKSNSRGGMIMQTIGYMQDAITIAANIDYFHTQDYNSRLYAYERGTLYSFNFPMFYGKGMRGAMFVRGSIGKNIIIIGKVGATKYFDRDVISSSYQQINSSWKTDM
;
A
#
# COMPACT_ATOMS: atom_id res chain seq x y z
N ASN A 1 -1.31 -2.13 -19.42
CA ASN A 1 -0.97 -3.52 -19.54
C ASN A 1 -0.53 -4.07 -18.18
N MET A 2 -0.92 -5.33 -17.89
CA MET A 2 -0.59 -6.02 -16.65
C MET A 2 -0.36 -7.49 -16.95
N VAL A 3 0.68 -8.07 -16.36
CA VAL A 3 0.97 -9.50 -16.36
C VAL A 3 1.07 -9.95 -14.92
N GLN A 4 0.43 -11.07 -14.60
CA GLN A 4 0.49 -11.69 -13.28
C GLN A 4 0.66 -13.19 -13.45
N THR A 5 1.53 -13.76 -12.65
CA THR A 5 1.72 -15.21 -12.56
C THR A 5 1.66 -15.64 -11.10
N THR A 6 1.19 -16.85 -10.86
CA THR A 6 1.18 -17.48 -9.54
C THR A 6 1.70 -18.90 -9.68
N TYR A 7 2.64 -19.26 -8.85
CA TYR A 7 3.24 -20.58 -8.80
C TYR A 7 3.05 -21.21 -7.42
N SER A 8 2.38 -22.35 -7.36
CA SER A 8 2.16 -23.09 -6.12
C SER A 8 3.37 -23.95 -5.83
N LEU A 9 4.16 -23.56 -4.83
CA LEU A 9 5.33 -24.30 -4.35
C LEU A 9 4.91 -25.58 -3.58
N SER A 10 3.76 -25.50 -2.91
CA SER A 10 3.11 -26.62 -2.21
C SER A 10 1.62 -26.31 -2.01
N ASN A 11 0.87 -27.26 -1.44
CA ASN A 11 -0.55 -27.04 -1.09
C ASN A 11 -0.78 -25.91 -0.09
N ARG A 12 0.29 -25.41 0.55
CA ARG A 12 0.22 -24.34 1.56
C ARG A 12 1.03 -23.10 1.22
N LEU A 13 1.88 -23.17 0.19
CA LEU A 13 2.81 -22.09 -0.13
C LEU A 13 2.70 -21.70 -1.59
N ALA A 14 2.42 -20.44 -1.84
CA ALA A 14 2.27 -19.87 -3.18
C ALA A 14 3.16 -18.62 -3.36
N LEU A 15 3.87 -18.57 -4.48
CA LEU A 15 4.64 -17.42 -4.93
C LEU A 15 3.85 -16.72 -6.04
N SER A 16 3.66 -15.42 -5.97
CA SER A 16 3.07 -14.67 -7.07
C SER A 16 3.92 -13.46 -7.44
N ALA A 17 4.00 -13.20 -8.73
CA ALA A 17 4.66 -12.04 -9.31
C ALA A 17 3.68 -11.29 -10.20
N ARG A 18 3.67 -9.96 -10.10
CA ARG A 18 2.85 -9.07 -10.92
C ARG A 18 3.67 -7.90 -11.40
N TYR A 19 3.55 -7.61 -12.68
CA TYR A 19 4.09 -6.40 -13.28
C TYR A 19 2.99 -5.64 -14.01
N ARG A 20 2.96 -4.32 -13.84
CA ARG A 20 2.02 -3.43 -14.50
C ARG A 20 2.74 -2.24 -15.10
N LEU A 21 2.51 -2.03 -16.38
CA LEU A 21 2.91 -0.84 -17.14
C LEU A 21 1.67 0.02 -17.40
N ARG A 22 1.76 1.30 -17.09
CA ARG A 22 0.71 2.27 -17.33
C ARG A 22 1.29 3.52 -17.99
N LEU A 23 0.75 3.87 -19.13
CA LEU A 23 0.98 5.13 -19.80
C LEU A 23 -0.15 6.08 -19.46
N ARG A 24 0.17 7.28 -19.03
CA ARG A 24 -0.80 8.32 -18.68
C ARG A 24 -0.33 9.66 -19.15
N GLN A 25 -1.28 10.52 -19.49
CA GLN A 25 -1.04 11.93 -19.66
C GLN A 25 -1.36 12.68 -18.37
N GLN A 26 -0.55 13.68 -18.06
CA GLN A 26 -0.69 14.53 -16.89
C GLN A 26 -0.57 15.99 -17.32
N ASN A 27 -1.43 16.84 -16.78
CA ASN A 27 -1.27 18.28 -16.92
C ASN A 27 0.01 18.73 -16.23
N HIS A 28 0.79 19.50 -16.93
CA HIS A 28 1.96 20.19 -16.44
C HIS A 28 1.80 21.69 -16.69
N THR A 29 2.08 22.49 -15.68
CA THR A 29 2.12 23.95 -15.81
C THR A 29 3.58 24.35 -15.88
N ASP A 30 3.98 24.93 -16.99
CA ASP A 30 5.34 25.43 -17.21
C ASP A 30 5.59 26.72 -16.38
N ALA A 31 6.86 27.14 -16.32
CA ALA A 31 7.27 28.38 -15.66
C ALA A 31 6.52 29.64 -16.17
N ASN A 32 6.06 29.60 -17.42
CA ASN A 32 5.25 30.65 -18.06
C ASN A 32 3.73 30.53 -17.78
N SER A 33 3.31 29.65 -16.84
CA SER A 33 1.90 29.35 -16.54
C SER A 33 1.11 28.71 -17.69
N GLU A 34 1.79 28.24 -18.73
CA GLU A 34 1.15 27.49 -19.81
C GLU A 34 0.90 26.04 -19.37
N LYS A 35 -0.31 25.54 -19.65
CA LYS A 35 -0.72 24.17 -19.36
C LYS A 35 -0.44 23.29 -20.57
N THR A 36 0.46 22.34 -20.42
CA THR A 36 0.79 21.33 -21.42
C THR A 36 0.48 19.93 -20.92
N LEU A 37 0.18 19.01 -21.83
CA LEU A 37 0.05 17.59 -21.52
C LEU A 37 1.41 16.92 -21.64
N ILE A 38 1.83 16.23 -20.59
CA ILE A 38 3.05 15.45 -20.58
C ILE A 38 2.76 13.98 -20.40
N ASP A 39 3.50 13.13 -21.11
CA ASP A 39 3.41 11.70 -20.97
C ASP A 39 4.12 11.23 -19.70
N LYS A 40 3.50 10.32 -19.00
CA LYS A 40 4.01 9.70 -17.77
C LYS A 40 3.94 8.20 -17.89
N THR A 41 5.07 7.54 -17.74
CA THR A 41 5.14 6.08 -17.73
C THR A 41 5.33 5.58 -16.30
N GLU A 42 4.42 4.72 -15.85
CA GLU A 42 4.46 4.10 -14.51
C GLU A 42 4.73 2.61 -14.63
N HIS A 43 5.83 2.16 -14.05
CA HIS A 43 6.18 0.75 -13.86
C HIS A 43 5.88 0.36 -12.43
N ARG A 44 5.15 -0.72 -12.23
CA ARG A 44 4.86 -1.27 -10.90
C ARG A 44 5.12 -2.77 -10.89
N ALA A 45 5.93 -3.21 -9.97
CA ALA A 45 6.24 -4.61 -9.74
C ALA A 45 5.78 -5.03 -8.34
N ARG A 46 5.28 -6.24 -8.22
CA ARG A 46 4.91 -6.87 -6.95
C ARG A 46 5.37 -8.32 -6.94
N LEU A 47 6.03 -8.71 -5.86
CA LEU A 47 6.36 -10.09 -5.56
C LEU A 47 5.72 -10.44 -4.21
N SER A 48 5.07 -11.58 -4.08
CA SER A 48 4.50 -12.00 -2.82
C SER A 48 4.62 -13.50 -2.60
N LEU A 49 4.98 -13.87 -1.38
CA LEU A 49 5.00 -15.24 -0.88
C LEU A 49 3.88 -15.37 0.15
N ALA A 50 2.96 -16.30 -0.08
CA ALA A 50 1.81 -16.53 0.77
C ALA A 50 1.86 -17.96 1.33
N TYR A 51 1.69 -18.07 2.64
CA TYR A 51 1.47 -19.31 3.36
C TYR A 51 0.04 -19.39 3.86
N THR A 52 -0.62 -20.53 3.65
CA THR A 52 -1.98 -20.81 4.10
C THR A 52 -1.99 -22.12 4.87
N GLY A 53 -2.05 -22.04 6.19
CA GLY A 53 -2.23 -23.18 7.10
C GLY A 53 -3.70 -23.35 7.48
N THR A 54 -3.99 -24.27 8.42
CA THR A 54 -5.35 -24.54 8.91
C THR A 54 -5.94 -23.35 9.64
N HIS A 55 -5.16 -22.73 10.53
CA HIS A 55 -5.59 -21.57 11.34
C HIS A 55 -4.77 -20.32 11.05
N TRP A 56 -3.54 -20.49 10.56
CA TRP A 56 -2.59 -19.39 10.33
C TRP A 56 -2.41 -19.11 8.85
N THR A 57 -2.35 -17.85 8.55
CA THR A 57 -1.93 -17.35 7.23
C THR A 57 -0.79 -16.35 7.41
N ALA A 58 0.16 -16.37 6.50
CA ALA A 58 1.23 -15.39 6.47
C ALA A 58 1.47 -14.96 5.02
N LYS A 59 1.71 -13.68 4.80
CA LYS A 59 2.04 -13.16 3.48
C LYS A 59 3.11 -12.10 3.60
N THR A 60 4.22 -12.34 2.93
CA THR A 60 5.27 -11.34 2.70
C THR A 60 5.10 -10.78 1.29
N GLN A 61 5.09 -9.47 1.15
CA GLN A 61 4.92 -8.79 -0.13
C GLN A 61 5.96 -7.70 -0.30
N LEU A 62 6.57 -7.66 -1.48
CA LEU A 62 7.49 -6.62 -1.93
C LEU A 62 6.83 -5.86 -3.08
N ASP A 63 6.72 -4.56 -2.96
CA ASP A 63 6.21 -3.67 -3.99
C ASP A 63 7.28 -2.68 -4.44
N GLY A 64 7.40 -2.50 -5.75
CA GLY A 64 8.22 -1.49 -6.37
C GLY A 64 7.43 -0.61 -7.31
N ALA A 65 7.72 0.69 -7.32
CA ALA A 65 7.18 1.66 -8.24
C ALA A 65 8.31 2.47 -8.87
N TYR A 66 8.24 2.64 -10.17
CA TYR A 66 9.15 3.51 -10.91
C TYR A 66 8.34 4.33 -11.91
N THR A 67 8.48 5.65 -11.82
CA THR A 67 7.79 6.60 -12.69
C THR A 67 8.80 7.36 -13.52
N VAL A 68 8.59 7.36 -14.83
CA VAL A 68 9.44 8.01 -15.82
C VAL A 68 8.69 9.19 -16.42
N PHE A 69 9.36 10.33 -16.48
CA PHE A 69 8.92 11.52 -17.19
C PHE A 69 9.80 11.76 -18.43
N PRO A 70 9.26 12.42 -19.46
CA PRO A 70 10.06 12.79 -20.64
C PRO A 70 11.24 13.69 -20.26
N SER A 71 12.39 13.45 -20.84
CA SER A 71 13.64 14.17 -20.54
C SER A 71 13.66 15.64 -20.96
N ASN A 72 12.73 16.06 -21.81
CA ASN A 72 12.56 17.46 -22.22
C ASN A 72 11.94 18.36 -21.14
N ILE A 73 11.45 17.78 -20.01
CA ILE A 73 10.81 18.52 -18.93
C ILE A 73 11.80 18.64 -17.77
N LYS A 74 12.44 19.79 -17.67
CA LYS A 74 13.50 20.03 -16.67
C LYS A 74 13.01 19.98 -15.21
N ASP A 75 11.72 20.29 -14.97
CA ASP A 75 11.13 20.37 -13.62
C ASP A 75 10.61 19.04 -13.09
N LYS A 76 10.70 17.96 -13.86
CA LYS A 76 10.27 16.63 -13.47
C LYS A 76 11.41 15.64 -13.51
N SER A 77 11.69 15.03 -12.38
CA SER A 77 12.64 13.93 -12.27
C SER A 77 11.91 12.58 -12.17
N ASN A 78 12.58 11.54 -12.66
CA ASN A 78 12.09 10.17 -12.45
C ASN A 78 11.97 9.87 -10.95
N SER A 79 10.96 9.11 -10.58
CA SER A 79 10.67 8.81 -9.19
C SER A 79 10.59 7.31 -8.97
N ARG A 80 11.15 6.86 -7.85
CA ARG A 80 11.14 5.45 -7.44
C ARG A 80 10.67 5.28 -6.00
N GLY A 81 10.04 4.14 -5.75
CA GLY A 81 9.60 3.78 -4.41
C GLY A 81 9.60 2.27 -4.22
N GLY A 82 9.75 1.85 -2.98
CA GLY A 82 9.69 0.47 -2.56
C GLY A 82 8.95 0.31 -1.24
N MET A 83 8.31 -0.85 -1.05
CA MET A 83 7.61 -1.21 0.18
C MET A 83 7.75 -2.70 0.44
N ILE A 84 7.98 -3.04 1.69
CA ILE A 84 7.84 -4.41 2.20
C ILE A 84 6.66 -4.45 3.14
N MET A 85 5.81 -5.45 2.98
CA MET A 85 4.64 -5.68 3.81
C MET A 85 4.64 -7.11 4.33
N GLN A 86 4.42 -7.26 5.62
CA GLN A 86 4.18 -8.54 6.28
C GLN A 86 2.77 -8.56 6.83
N THR A 87 1.98 -9.54 6.41
CA THR A 87 0.65 -9.81 6.94
C THR A 87 0.65 -11.15 7.65
N ILE A 88 0.10 -11.23 8.84
CA ILE A 88 -0.13 -12.45 9.59
C ILE A 88 -1.61 -12.50 9.94
N GLY A 89 -2.25 -13.64 9.71
CA GLY A 89 -3.64 -13.86 10.04
C GLY A 89 -3.81 -15.14 10.85
N TYR A 90 -4.73 -15.08 11.81
CA TYR A 90 -5.22 -16.23 12.57
C TYR A 90 -6.72 -16.31 12.42
N MET A 91 -7.21 -17.51 12.14
CA MET A 91 -8.66 -17.77 12.01
C MET A 91 -9.00 -19.11 12.64
N GLN A 92 -9.88 -19.07 13.62
CA GLN A 92 -10.42 -20.27 14.26
C GLN A 92 -11.86 -19.99 14.67
N ASP A 93 -12.77 -20.88 14.25
CA ASP A 93 -14.19 -20.85 14.60
C ASP A 93 -14.81 -19.43 14.53
N ALA A 94 -15.04 -18.84 15.68
CA ALA A 94 -15.68 -17.54 15.83
C ALA A 94 -14.73 -16.34 15.77
N ILE A 95 -13.41 -16.56 15.71
CA ILE A 95 -12.41 -15.48 15.85
C ILE A 95 -11.53 -15.39 14.59
N THR A 96 -11.38 -14.18 14.11
CA THR A 96 -10.40 -13.84 13.06
C THR A 96 -9.57 -12.66 13.53
N ILE A 97 -8.25 -12.80 13.51
CA ILE A 97 -7.30 -11.74 13.83
C ILE A 97 -6.37 -11.58 12.61
N ALA A 98 -6.06 -10.37 12.23
CA ALA A 98 -5.04 -10.08 11.23
C ALA A 98 -4.19 -8.90 11.67
N ALA A 99 -2.88 -8.99 11.44
CA ALA A 99 -1.92 -7.93 11.70
C ALA A 99 -1.09 -7.66 10.45
N ASN A 100 -0.83 -6.39 10.19
CA ASN A 100 0.03 -5.92 9.10
C ASN A 100 1.15 -5.06 9.66
N ILE A 101 2.35 -5.23 9.12
CA ILE A 101 3.49 -4.34 9.35
C ILE A 101 4.07 -4.01 7.98
N ASP A 102 4.17 -2.73 7.67
CA ASP A 102 4.63 -2.21 6.40
C ASP A 102 5.79 -1.25 6.63
N TYR A 103 6.84 -1.36 5.83
CA TYR A 103 7.89 -0.36 5.72
C TYR A 103 7.91 0.16 4.28
N PHE A 104 7.90 1.47 4.11
CA PHE A 104 7.89 2.10 2.80
C PHE A 104 8.93 3.21 2.69
N HIS A 105 9.48 3.35 1.48
CA HIS A 105 10.35 4.44 1.09
C HIS A 105 10.09 4.81 -0.36
N THR A 106 9.62 6.03 -0.59
CA THR A 106 9.41 6.58 -1.93
C THR A 106 10.05 7.96 -2.03
N GLN A 107 10.57 8.32 -3.20
CA GLN A 107 11.21 9.62 -3.40
C GLN A 107 10.19 10.76 -3.35
N ASP A 108 9.02 10.56 -3.97
CA ASP A 108 7.96 11.54 -4.00
C ASP A 108 6.57 10.90 -4.15
N TYR A 109 5.55 11.73 -4.32
CA TYR A 109 4.16 11.31 -4.51
C TYR A 109 3.94 10.52 -5.83
N ASN A 110 4.79 10.67 -6.86
CA ASN A 110 4.62 9.98 -8.14
C ASN A 110 4.91 8.48 -8.02
N SER A 111 5.80 8.09 -7.10
CA SER A 111 6.13 6.70 -6.80
C SER A 111 5.36 6.14 -5.59
N ARG A 112 4.27 6.79 -5.16
CA ARG A 112 3.43 6.32 -4.04
C ARG A 112 2.99 4.87 -4.20
N LEU A 113 2.91 4.17 -3.09
CA LEU A 113 2.53 2.77 -3.00
C LEU A 113 1.22 2.60 -2.25
N TYR A 114 0.57 1.47 -2.43
CA TYR A 114 -0.71 1.16 -1.80
C TYR A 114 -0.66 -0.21 -1.15
N ALA A 115 -0.96 -0.29 0.14
CA ALA A 115 -1.17 -1.54 0.82
C ALA A 115 -2.65 -1.94 0.81
N TYR A 116 -2.90 -3.24 0.88
CA TYR A 116 -4.22 -3.77 1.16
C TYR A 116 -4.23 -4.26 2.60
N GLU A 117 -5.14 -3.73 3.38
CA GLU A 117 -5.40 -4.16 4.75
C GLU A 117 -6.83 -4.68 4.86
N ARG A 118 -7.05 -5.66 5.73
CA ARG A 118 -8.42 -6.04 6.08
C ARG A 118 -9.15 -4.83 6.65
N GLY A 119 -10.30 -4.52 6.07
CA GLY A 119 -11.19 -3.46 6.50
C GLY A 119 -12.37 -4.00 7.32
N THR A 120 -13.08 -3.10 7.97
CA THR A 120 -14.40 -3.36 8.56
C THR A 120 -15.44 -3.58 7.46
N LEU A 121 -16.63 -4.07 7.81
CA LEU A 121 -17.71 -4.25 6.84
C LEU A 121 -17.98 -2.94 6.08
N TYR A 122 -18.10 -3.07 4.75
CA TYR A 122 -18.34 -1.96 3.82
C TYR A 122 -17.23 -0.89 3.74
N SER A 123 -16.07 -1.10 4.37
CA SER A 123 -14.93 -0.20 4.25
C SER A 123 -13.82 -0.84 3.42
N PHE A 124 -13.50 -0.20 2.28
CA PHE A 124 -12.32 -0.55 1.49
C PHE A 124 -11.14 0.27 1.98
N ASN A 125 -10.19 -0.37 2.64
CA ASN A 125 -9.03 0.32 3.15
C ASN A 125 -7.79 0.00 2.31
N PHE A 126 -7.39 1.01 1.52
CA PHE A 126 -6.17 1.00 0.72
C PHE A 126 -5.30 2.19 1.14
N PRO A 127 -4.63 2.11 2.29
CA PRO A 127 -3.75 3.20 2.70
C PRO A 127 -2.69 3.45 1.62
N MET A 128 -2.49 4.73 1.36
CA MET A 128 -1.53 5.24 0.40
C MET A 128 -0.30 5.75 1.13
N PHE A 129 0.88 5.36 0.66
CA PHE A 129 2.16 5.73 1.25
C PHE A 129 3.04 6.47 0.27
N TYR A 130 3.63 7.57 0.73
CA TYR A 130 4.71 8.29 0.06
C TYR A 130 5.66 8.90 1.10
N GLY A 131 6.93 9.09 0.74
CA GLY A 131 7.99 9.46 1.66
C GLY A 131 8.59 8.23 2.33
N LYS A 132 9.03 8.36 3.58
CA LYS A 132 9.67 7.29 4.35
C LYS A 132 8.94 7.05 5.67
N GLY A 133 8.59 5.81 5.95
CA GLY A 133 7.87 5.49 7.18
C GLY A 133 7.59 4.01 7.38
N MET A 134 6.90 3.75 8.49
CA MET A 134 6.37 2.44 8.86
C MET A 134 4.90 2.57 9.21
N ARG A 135 4.15 1.49 8.96
CA ARG A 135 2.76 1.35 9.38
C ARG A 135 2.54 0.00 10.06
N GLY A 136 1.79 0.02 11.15
CA GLY A 136 1.22 -1.16 11.77
C GLY A 136 -0.30 -1.07 11.75
N ALA A 137 -0.99 -2.18 11.48
CA ALA A 137 -2.44 -2.26 11.58
C ALA A 137 -2.87 -3.61 12.15
N MET A 138 -3.91 -3.60 12.96
CA MET A 138 -4.51 -4.79 13.55
C MET A 138 -6.01 -4.80 13.30
N PHE A 139 -6.52 -5.95 12.90
CA PHE A 139 -7.93 -6.22 12.67
C PHE A 139 -8.36 -7.41 13.51
N VAL A 140 -9.51 -7.28 14.17
CA VAL A 140 -10.11 -8.35 14.95
C VAL A 140 -11.59 -8.46 14.56
N ARG A 141 -12.04 -9.69 14.35
CA ARG A 141 -13.45 -10.02 14.16
C ARG A 141 -13.80 -11.17 15.10
N GLY A 142 -14.83 -10.98 15.89
CA GLY A 142 -15.40 -12.00 16.77
C GLY A 142 -16.87 -12.23 16.46
N SER A 143 -17.35 -13.48 16.52
CA SER A 143 -18.76 -13.83 16.41
C SER A 143 -19.25 -14.44 17.74
N ILE A 144 -20.33 -13.89 18.30
CA ILE A 144 -20.95 -14.37 19.53
C ILE A 144 -22.30 -15.01 19.15
N GLY A 145 -22.34 -16.32 19.25
CA GLY A 145 -23.49 -17.08 18.74
C GLY A 145 -23.66 -16.92 17.22
N LYS A 146 -24.92 -16.93 16.77
CA LYS A 146 -25.23 -16.82 15.32
C LYS A 146 -25.57 -15.39 14.85
N ASN A 147 -25.79 -14.47 15.78
CA ASN A 147 -26.46 -13.20 15.49
C ASN A 147 -25.60 -11.95 15.75
N ILE A 148 -24.51 -12.05 16.52
CA ILE A 148 -23.69 -10.91 16.90
C ILE A 148 -22.30 -11.05 16.29
N ILE A 149 -21.87 -10.04 15.54
CA ILE A 149 -20.53 -9.93 14.99
C ILE A 149 -19.92 -8.62 15.49
N ILE A 150 -18.77 -8.71 16.13
CA ILE A 150 -17.99 -7.57 16.59
C ILE A 150 -16.76 -7.45 15.68
N ILE A 151 -16.52 -6.28 15.14
CA ILE A 151 -15.37 -6.00 14.27
C ILE A 151 -14.69 -4.74 14.78
N GLY A 152 -13.37 -4.84 14.97
CA GLY A 152 -12.52 -3.73 15.32
C GLY A 152 -11.27 -3.66 14.42
N LYS A 153 -10.83 -2.46 14.14
CA LYS A 153 -9.58 -2.19 13.44
C LYS A 153 -8.89 -0.99 14.06
N VAL A 154 -7.58 -1.07 14.19
CA VAL A 154 -6.71 0.04 14.57
C VAL A 154 -5.49 0.03 13.67
N GLY A 155 -5.04 1.21 13.25
CA GLY A 155 -3.84 1.39 12.47
C GLY A 155 -3.03 2.60 12.96
N ALA A 156 -1.72 2.53 12.82
CA ALA A 156 -0.83 3.65 13.11
C ALA A 156 0.27 3.72 12.05
N THR A 157 0.55 4.93 11.57
CA THR A 157 1.62 5.21 10.61
C THR A 157 2.58 6.20 11.24
N LYS A 158 3.87 5.89 11.23
CA LYS A 158 4.95 6.80 11.60
C LYS A 158 5.75 7.18 10.36
N TYR A 159 5.89 8.47 10.11
CA TYR A 159 6.77 9.01 9.08
C TYR A 159 8.14 9.36 9.70
N PHE A 160 9.22 9.13 8.92
CA PHE A 160 10.59 9.43 9.33
C PHE A 160 11.18 10.64 8.60
N ASP A 161 10.45 11.17 7.64
CA ASP A 161 10.88 12.24 6.74
C ASP A 161 10.09 13.54 6.94
N ARG A 162 9.15 13.57 7.90
CA ARG A 162 8.30 14.73 8.15
C ARG A 162 7.69 14.73 9.55
N ASP A 163 7.46 15.93 10.08
CA ASP A 163 6.77 16.16 11.36
C ASP A 163 5.36 16.74 11.17
N VAL A 164 4.95 16.94 9.91
CA VAL A 164 3.62 17.42 9.55
C VAL A 164 3.05 16.53 8.47
N ILE A 165 1.86 15.98 8.72
CA ILE A 165 1.15 15.08 7.82
C ILE A 165 -0.07 15.81 7.27
N SER A 166 -0.32 15.65 5.95
CA SER A 166 -1.43 16.29 5.26
C SER A 166 -1.30 17.83 5.19
N SER A 167 -2.33 18.49 4.72
CA SER A 167 -2.36 19.94 4.55
C SER A 167 -3.77 20.48 4.78
N SER A 168 -3.88 21.81 4.97
CA SER A 168 -5.14 22.50 5.18
C SER A 168 -5.87 21.98 6.43
N TYR A 169 -7.20 21.84 6.40
CA TYR A 169 -8.01 21.42 7.55
C TYR A 169 -7.73 20.01 8.08
N GLN A 170 -7.02 19.18 7.33
CA GLN A 170 -6.63 17.82 7.73
C GLN A 170 -5.17 17.72 8.18
N GLN A 171 -4.53 18.86 8.44
CA GLN A 171 -3.15 18.91 8.88
C GLN A 171 -2.99 18.34 10.29
N ILE A 172 -2.03 17.43 10.46
CA ILE A 172 -1.63 16.84 11.73
C ILE A 172 -0.20 17.29 12.00
N ASN A 173 0.02 18.05 13.07
CA ASN A 173 1.35 18.47 13.50
C ASN A 173 2.02 17.35 14.31
N SER A 174 2.29 16.24 13.65
CA SER A 174 2.93 15.07 14.22
C SER A 174 3.51 14.20 13.12
N SER A 175 4.57 13.46 13.42
CA SER A 175 5.07 12.39 12.56
C SER A 175 4.22 11.09 12.65
N TRP A 176 3.22 11.06 13.53
CA TRP A 176 2.33 9.93 13.73
C TRP A 176 0.91 10.25 13.25
N LYS A 177 0.30 9.26 12.59
CA LYS A 177 -1.13 9.26 12.23
C LYS A 177 -1.74 7.94 12.69
N THR A 178 -2.83 8.01 13.44
CA THR A 178 -3.65 6.85 13.84
C THR A 178 -4.98 6.87 13.12
N ASP A 179 -5.54 5.68 12.85
CA ASP A 179 -6.87 5.47 12.26
C ASP A 179 -7.56 4.27 12.95
N MET A 180 -8.85 4.40 13.19
CA MET A 180 -9.70 3.38 13.80
C MET A 180 -10.94 3.14 12.93
#